data_f22a57a528cb05e86f454c7af44817f1
#
_entry.id   f22a57a528cb05e86f454c7af44817f1
#
_cell.length_a   1.000
_cell.length_b   1.000
_cell.length_c   1.000
_cell.angle_alpha   90.00
_cell.angle_beta   90.00
_cell.angle_gamma   90.00
#
_symmetry.space_group_name_H-M   'P 1'
#
loop_
_entity.id
_entity.type
_entity.pdbx_description
1 polymer ?
#
loop_
_entity_poly.entity_id
_entity_poly.type
_entity_poly.pdbx_seq_one_letter_code
_entity_poly.pdbx_strand_id
1 'polypeptide(L)'
;MFLLINIYIAKGENSFLPEVVYKKGFNTILEAENEMNKQVDDVLVNHYCRYYEDENGEQNFSVLRLKGDIRIDACDVYDWWKIVEI
;
A
#
# COMPACT_ATOMS: atom_id res chain seq x y z
N MET A 1 -6.37 5.04 -20.11
CA MET A 1 -5.30 5.34 -19.15
C MET A 1 -5.60 4.70 -17.82
N PHE A 2 -4.59 4.28 -17.12
CA PHE A 2 -4.73 3.61 -15.81
C PHE A 2 -4.03 4.45 -14.75
N LEU A 3 -4.79 4.85 -13.74
CA LEU A 3 -4.28 5.67 -12.65
C LEU A 3 -3.93 4.79 -11.46
N LEU A 4 -2.65 4.80 -11.05
CA LEU A 4 -2.21 4.16 -9.82
C LEU A 4 -2.23 5.19 -8.70
N ILE A 5 -2.94 4.86 -7.62
CA ILE A 5 -3.06 5.70 -6.43
C ILE A 5 -2.58 4.91 -5.22
N ASN A 6 -1.76 5.51 -4.39
CA ASN A 6 -1.45 5.00 -3.06
C ASN A 6 -2.05 5.94 -2.02
N ILE A 7 -2.93 5.39 -1.20
CA ILE A 7 -3.61 6.09 -0.12
C ILE A 7 -3.09 5.57 1.21
N TYR A 8 -2.68 6.48 2.07
CA TYR A 8 -2.16 6.20 3.40
C TYR A 8 -3.11 6.75 4.45
N ILE A 9 -3.48 5.92 5.42
CA ILE A 9 -4.35 6.31 6.53
C ILE A 9 -3.63 6.02 7.83
N ALA A 10 -3.30 7.06 8.59
CA ALA A 10 -2.79 6.92 9.94
C ALA A 10 -3.98 6.71 10.88
N LYS A 11 -3.99 5.61 11.60
CA LYS A 11 -5.03 5.26 12.58
C LYS A 11 -4.68 5.88 13.93
N GLY A 12 -4.83 7.20 14.06
CA GLY A 12 -4.60 7.90 15.33
C GLY A 12 -5.89 8.16 16.08
N GLU A 13 -5.77 8.59 17.33
CA GLU A 13 -6.92 8.86 18.20
C GLU A 13 -7.87 9.94 17.66
N ASN A 14 -7.38 10.83 16.82
CA ASN A 14 -8.10 12.01 16.37
C ASN A 14 -8.23 12.15 14.85
N SER A 15 -7.78 11.18 14.05
CA SER A 15 -7.86 11.40 12.62
C SER A 15 -7.71 10.10 11.83
N PHE A 16 -8.73 9.80 11.04
CA PHE A 16 -8.70 8.80 9.99
C PHE A 16 -8.67 9.49 8.62
N LEU A 17 -7.92 10.58 8.50
CA LEU A 17 -7.87 11.33 7.26
C LEU A 17 -6.99 10.57 6.26
N PRO A 18 -7.55 10.08 5.15
CA PRO A 18 -6.76 9.47 4.10
C PRO A 18 -5.89 10.51 3.41
N GLU A 19 -4.66 10.14 3.13
CA GLU A 19 -3.72 10.97 2.41
C GLU A 19 -3.29 10.27 1.12
N VAL A 20 -3.41 10.94 0.00
CA VAL A 20 -2.88 10.45 -1.27
C VAL A 20 -1.39 10.75 -1.30
N VAL A 21 -0.56 9.72 -1.13
CA VAL A 21 0.90 9.87 -1.08
C VAL A 21 1.57 9.62 -2.43
N TYR A 22 0.84 9.03 -3.38
CA TYR A 22 1.32 8.79 -4.73
C TYR A 22 0.14 8.73 -5.71
N LYS A 23 0.34 9.33 -6.88
CA LYS A 23 -0.66 9.29 -7.94
C LYS A 23 0.03 9.48 -9.29
N LYS A 24 -0.16 8.52 -10.19
CA LYS A 24 0.41 8.61 -11.53
C LYS A 24 -0.42 7.83 -12.54
N GLY A 25 -0.57 8.38 -13.75
CA GLY A 25 -1.21 7.71 -14.87
C GLY A 25 -0.23 6.87 -15.68
N PHE A 26 -0.71 5.72 -16.18
CA PHE A 26 0.03 4.81 -17.04
C PHE A 26 -0.80 4.47 -18.27
N ASN A 27 -0.13 4.20 -19.39
CA ASN A 27 -0.81 3.89 -20.63
C ASN A 27 -1.41 2.48 -20.64
N THR A 28 -0.79 1.55 -19.94
CA THR A 28 -1.25 0.16 -19.86
C THR A 28 -1.42 -0.26 -18.41
N ILE A 29 -2.33 -1.23 -18.20
CA ILE A 29 -2.52 -1.81 -16.87
C ILE A 29 -1.27 -2.52 -16.39
N LEU A 30 -0.51 -3.15 -17.28
CA LEU A 30 0.71 -3.87 -16.92
C LEU A 30 1.77 -2.93 -16.34
N GLU A 31 1.94 -1.76 -16.94
CA GLU A 31 2.86 -0.74 -16.42
C GLU A 31 2.44 -0.29 -15.01
N ALA A 32 1.15 -0.05 -14.82
CA ALA A 32 0.60 0.36 -13.52
C ALA A 32 0.78 -0.75 -12.48
N GLU A 33 0.49 -2.01 -12.84
CA GLU A 33 0.66 -3.17 -11.95
C GLU A 33 2.13 -3.38 -11.56
N ASN A 34 3.05 -3.25 -12.51
CA ASN A 34 4.49 -3.39 -12.26
C ASN A 34 4.98 -2.33 -11.26
N GLU A 35 4.54 -1.09 -11.42
CA GLU A 35 4.90 -0.02 -10.50
C GLU A 35 4.26 -0.23 -9.11
N MET A 36 3.01 -0.65 -9.07
CA MET A 36 2.31 -0.97 -7.82
C MET A 36 3.06 -2.06 -7.04
N ASN A 37 3.38 -3.18 -7.71
CA ASN A 37 4.08 -4.28 -7.07
C ASN A 37 5.47 -3.88 -6.58
N LYS A 38 6.18 -3.06 -7.35
CA LYS A 38 7.48 -2.53 -6.95
C LYS A 38 7.38 -1.69 -5.68
N GLN A 39 6.40 -0.79 -5.60
CA GLN A 39 6.18 0.05 -4.43
C GLN A 39 5.80 -0.79 -3.21
N VAL A 40 4.90 -1.76 -3.38
CA VAL A 40 4.47 -2.64 -2.29
C VAL A 40 5.65 -3.45 -1.76
N ASP A 41 6.44 -4.08 -2.63
CA ASP A 41 7.60 -4.88 -2.23
C ASP A 41 8.64 -4.03 -1.50
N ASP A 42 8.90 -2.82 -1.98
CA ASP A 42 9.80 -1.87 -1.34
C ASP A 42 9.35 -1.51 0.08
N VAL A 43 8.08 -1.18 0.23
CA VAL A 43 7.49 -0.80 1.52
C VAL A 43 7.46 -1.98 2.47
N LEU A 44 7.16 -3.19 1.98
CA LEU A 44 7.18 -4.40 2.81
C LEU A 44 8.57 -4.64 3.38
N VAL A 45 9.60 -4.64 2.54
CA VAL A 45 10.98 -4.93 2.97
C VAL A 45 11.54 -3.82 3.86
N ASN A 46 11.35 -2.55 3.48
CA ASN A 46 12.03 -1.42 4.13
C ASN A 46 11.25 -0.84 5.30
N HIS A 47 9.98 -1.16 5.46
CA HIS A 47 9.15 -0.59 6.51
C HIS A 47 8.39 -1.65 7.29
N TYR A 48 7.47 -2.39 6.67
CA TYR A 48 6.59 -3.30 7.42
C TYR A 48 7.32 -4.48 8.04
N CYS A 49 8.16 -5.17 7.28
CA CYS A 49 8.96 -6.27 7.83
C CYS A 49 9.99 -5.80 8.87
N ARG A 50 10.38 -4.54 8.79
CA ARG A 50 11.38 -3.97 9.69
C ARG A 50 10.79 -3.47 11.02
N TYR A 51 9.60 -2.87 10.98
CA TYR A 51 9.01 -2.19 12.14
C TYR A 51 7.78 -2.87 12.72
N TYR A 52 7.19 -3.82 12.01
CA TYR A 52 5.94 -4.50 12.41
C TYR A 52 6.12 -6.01 12.58
N GLU A 53 7.33 -6.49 12.69
CA GLU A 53 7.63 -7.86 13.12
C GLU A 53 8.08 -7.82 14.58
N ASP A 54 7.61 -8.82 15.37
CA ASP A 54 8.04 -8.96 16.76
C ASP A 54 9.37 -9.72 16.86
N GLU A 55 9.87 -9.94 18.10
CA GLU A 55 11.11 -10.65 18.36
C GLU A 55 11.12 -12.10 17.87
N ASN A 56 9.94 -12.69 17.72
CA ASN A 56 9.76 -14.06 17.24
C ASN A 56 9.57 -14.14 15.72
N GLY A 57 9.66 -13.02 15.02
CA GLY A 57 9.40 -12.94 13.58
C GLY A 57 7.93 -12.96 13.19
N GLU A 58 7.02 -12.81 14.16
CA GLU A 58 5.59 -12.71 13.85
C GLU A 58 5.26 -11.35 13.28
N GLN A 59 4.51 -11.36 12.18
CA GLN A 59 4.09 -10.14 11.50
C GLN A 59 2.86 -9.55 12.17
N ASN A 60 2.95 -8.28 12.57
CA ASN A 60 1.84 -7.52 13.14
C ASN A 60 1.11 -6.67 12.09
N PHE A 61 1.05 -7.17 10.87
CA PHE A 61 0.34 -6.57 9.76
C PHE A 61 -0.20 -7.68 8.85
N SER A 62 -1.21 -7.33 8.07
CA SER A 62 -1.77 -8.23 7.06
C SER A 62 -1.67 -7.59 5.67
N VAL A 63 -1.51 -8.42 4.64
CA VAL A 63 -1.44 -7.97 3.25
C VAL A 63 -2.53 -8.68 2.46
N LEU A 64 -3.37 -7.89 1.79
CA LEU A 64 -4.35 -8.38 0.85
C LEU A 64 -3.91 -7.99 -0.55
N ARG A 65 -3.66 -8.97 -1.41
CA ARG A 65 -3.28 -8.74 -2.80
C ARG A 65 -4.38 -9.20 -3.74
N LEU A 66 -5.04 -8.25 -4.36
CA LEU A 66 -6.01 -8.46 -5.42
C LEU A 66 -5.48 -7.82 -6.70
N LYS A 67 -6.08 -8.15 -7.84
CA LYS A 67 -5.70 -7.54 -9.11
C LYS A 67 -6.03 -6.04 -9.08
N GLY A 68 -4.99 -5.21 -9.22
CA GLY A 68 -5.15 -3.75 -9.20
C GLY A 68 -5.58 -3.18 -7.84
N ASP A 69 -5.43 -3.94 -6.75
CA ASP A 69 -5.88 -3.52 -5.42
C ASP A 69 -5.06 -4.26 -4.37
N ILE A 70 -4.13 -3.56 -3.73
CA ILE A 70 -3.29 -4.14 -2.68
C ILE A 70 -3.45 -3.29 -1.43
N ARG A 71 -3.62 -3.95 -0.28
CA ARG A 71 -3.83 -3.28 1.01
C ARG A 71 -2.92 -3.89 2.06
N ILE A 72 -2.26 -3.03 2.83
CA ILE A 72 -1.49 -3.43 4.01
C ILE A 72 -2.18 -2.82 5.22
N ASP A 73 -2.60 -3.66 6.15
CA ASP A 73 -3.31 -3.23 7.36
C ASP A 73 -2.45 -3.57 8.58
N ALA A 74 -2.01 -2.55 9.29
CA ALA A 74 -1.25 -2.66 10.53
C ALA A 74 -2.04 -2.01 11.67
N CYS A 75 -1.53 -2.11 12.89
CA CYS A 75 -2.27 -1.60 14.06
C CYS A 75 -2.49 -0.08 14.03
N ASP A 76 -1.54 0.67 13.50
CA ASP A 76 -1.56 2.14 13.51
C ASP A 76 -1.62 2.77 12.11
N VAL A 77 -1.55 1.97 11.05
CA VAL A 77 -1.59 2.47 9.67
C VAL A 77 -2.35 1.52 8.76
N TYR A 78 -2.92 2.10 7.72
CA TYR A 78 -3.54 1.40 6.61
C TYR A 78 -2.99 1.96 5.31
N ASP A 79 -2.42 1.10 4.48
CA ASP A 79 -1.76 1.51 3.24
C ASP A 79 -2.45 0.81 2.07
N TRP A 80 -2.95 1.57 1.10
CA TRP A 80 -3.79 1.05 0.05
C TRP A 80 -3.32 1.53 -1.31
N TRP A 81 -3.05 0.58 -2.21
CA TRP A 81 -2.75 0.84 -3.62
C TRP A 81 -3.94 0.41 -4.47
N LYS A 82 -4.36 1.28 -5.36
CA LYS A 82 -5.50 1.04 -6.24
C LYS A 82 -5.17 1.50 -7.65
N ILE A 83 -5.51 0.66 -8.64
CA ILE A 83 -5.46 1.04 -10.05
C ILE A 83 -6.89 1.29 -10.53
N VAL A 84 -7.11 2.46 -11.11
CA VAL A 84 -8.41 2.89 -11.64
C VAL A 84 -8.25 3.18 -13.11
N GLU A 85 -9.13 2.64 -13.94
CA GLU A 85 -9.19 2.96 -15.36
C GLU A 85 -9.96 4.29 -15.56
N ILE A 86 -9.34 5.19 -16.29
CA ILE A 86 -9.91 6.52 -16.58
C ILE A 86 -9.89 6.85 -18.08
#